data_04e25b91e7436f297d49adc906b6b304
#
_entry.id   04e25b91e7436f297d49adc906b6b304
#
_cell.length_a   1.000
_cell.length_b   1.000
_cell.length_c   1.000
_cell.angle_alpha   90.00
_cell.angle_beta   90.00
_cell.angle_gamma   90.00
#
_symmetry.space_group_name_H-M   'P 1'
#
loop_
_entity.id
_entity.type
_entity.pdbx_description
1 polymer ?
#
loop_
_entity_poly.entity_id
_entity_poly.type
_entity_poly.pdbx_seq_one_letter_code
_entity_poly.pdbx_strand_id
1 'polypeptide(L)'
;MEEGFMKKQMFIVSFCYHGMLGGDIIADEDAITYKTGKLTIPSKYRNLRMKYSDIAYVYRDKAARLPAVSIHMKSGENYKFVFFLTRKKFFELMRSKGVTVNS
;
A
#
# COMPACT_ATOMS: atom_id res chain seq x y z
N MET A 1 28.26 -1.76 -2.14
CA MET A 1 27.69 -1.88 -1.75
C MET A 1 26.85 -1.86 -1.13
N GLU A 2 26.50 -1.73 -1.18
CA GLU A 2 25.73 -1.72 -0.69
C GLU A 2 25.23 -2.09 0.24
N GLU A 3 25.58 -2.26 0.45
CA GLU A 3 25.20 -2.78 1.52
C GLU A 3 24.50 -2.21 2.45
N GLY A 4 23.94 -2.52 3.14
CA GLY A 4 23.28 -2.01 4.23
C GLY A 4 22.01 -1.34 4.01
N PHE A 5 21.59 -1.10 2.81
CA PHE A 5 20.29 -0.50 2.66
C PHE A 5 19.31 -1.48 2.04
N MET A 6 18.07 -1.26 2.38
CA MET A 6 16.99 -2.12 1.99
C MET A 6 16.72 -1.99 0.50
N LYS A 7 16.54 -3.10 -0.16
CA LYS A 7 16.05 -3.08 -1.53
C LYS A 7 14.62 -2.61 -1.53
N LYS A 8 14.29 -1.75 -2.46
CA LYS A 8 12.90 -1.35 -2.65
C LYS A 8 12.10 -2.51 -3.20
N GLN A 9 10.91 -2.69 -2.68
CA GLN A 9 9.95 -3.66 -3.18
C GLN A 9 8.84 -2.93 -3.89
N MET A 10 8.34 -3.53 -4.96
CA MET A 10 7.26 -2.94 -5.73
C MET A 10 6.11 -3.92 -5.84
N PHE A 11 4.91 -3.42 -5.64
CA PHE A 11 3.68 -4.21 -5.73
C PHE A 11 2.78 -3.58 -6.78
N ILE A 12 2.29 -4.38 -7.70
CA ILE A 12 1.33 -3.92 -8.70
C ILE A 12 -0.04 -3.96 -8.05
N VAL A 13 -0.70 -2.81 -8.04
CA VAL A 13 -1.97 -2.66 -7.31
C VAL A 13 -2.96 -1.84 -8.11
N SER A 14 -4.21 -1.84 -7.66
CA SER A 14 -5.22 -0.88 -8.10
C SER A 14 -5.80 -0.21 -6.85
N PHE A 15 -5.76 1.10 -6.84
CA PHE A 15 -6.34 1.89 -5.76
C PHE A 15 -7.85 1.97 -5.97
N CYS A 16 -8.61 1.65 -4.93
CA CYS A 16 -10.07 1.72 -4.97
C CYS A 16 -10.50 3.15 -4.65
N TYR A 17 -10.66 3.97 -5.69
CA TYR A 17 -11.04 5.37 -5.57
C TYR A 17 -11.98 5.68 -6.74
N HIS A 18 -13.27 5.72 -6.47
CA HIS A 18 -14.29 5.92 -7.50
C HIS A 18 -14.08 4.98 -8.69
N GLY A 19 -13.81 3.72 -8.38
CA GLY A 19 -13.44 2.71 -9.35
C GLY A 19 -12.08 2.18 -9.02
N MET A 20 -11.37 1.65 -10.01
CA MET A 20 -10.04 1.08 -9.80
C MET A 20 -9.01 1.83 -10.61
N LEU A 21 -7.99 2.32 -9.92
CA LEU A 21 -6.91 3.10 -10.54
C LEU A 21 -5.62 2.30 -10.44
N GLY A 22 -5.16 1.78 -11.56
CA GLY A 22 -3.93 1.00 -11.59
C GLY A 22 -2.72 1.84 -11.24
N GLY A 23 -1.75 1.21 -10.62
CA GLY A 23 -0.50 1.86 -10.24
C GLY A 23 0.37 0.89 -9.48
N ASP A 24 1.33 1.45 -8.75
CA ASP A 24 2.30 0.66 -8.01
C ASP A 24 2.40 1.16 -6.58
N ILE A 25 2.62 0.24 -5.65
CA ILE A 25 3.08 0.62 -4.31
C ILE A 25 4.57 0.29 -4.27
N ILE A 26 5.35 1.28 -3.92
CA ILE A 26 6.80 1.13 -3.78
C ILE A 26 7.13 1.25 -2.29
N ALA A 27 7.79 0.23 -1.76
CA ALA A 27 8.17 0.20 -0.35
C ALA A 27 9.64 0.56 -0.20
N ASP A 28 9.92 1.51 0.69
CA ASP A 28 11.29 1.80 1.08
C ASP A 28 11.42 1.54 2.59
N GLU A 29 12.51 2.00 3.19
CA GLU A 29 12.75 1.74 4.61
C GLU A 29 11.73 2.36 5.53
N ASP A 30 11.17 3.50 5.16
CA ASP A 30 10.34 4.29 6.04
C ASP A 30 8.87 4.31 5.69
N ALA A 31 8.54 3.96 4.45
CA ALA A 31 7.18 4.17 3.97
C ALA A 31 6.87 3.30 2.77
N ILE A 32 5.58 3.20 2.49
CA ILE A 32 5.10 2.72 1.20
C ILE A 32 4.50 3.92 0.48
N THR A 33 4.67 3.96 -0.84
CA THR A 33 4.17 5.07 -1.66
C THR A 33 3.39 4.51 -2.84
N TYR A 34 2.11 4.89 -2.94
CA TYR A 34 1.32 4.56 -4.11
C TYR A 34 1.56 5.61 -5.18
N LYS A 35 1.88 5.16 -6.38
CA LYS A 35 2.09 6.04 -7.53
C LYS A 35 1.25 5.59 -8.70
N THR A 36 0.64 6.55 -9.36
CA THR A 36 -0.12 6.30 -10.58
C THR A 36 0.15 7.41 -11.59
N GLY A 37 0.09 7.06 -12.86
CA GLY A 37 0.19 8.04 -13.94
C GLY A 37 -1.12 8.70 -14.31
N LYS A 38 -2.21 8.36 -13.63
CA LYS A 38 -3.51 8.95 -13.93
C LYS A 38 -3.55 10.41 -13.49
N LEU A 39 -3.87 11.30 -14.42
CA LEU A 39 -3.89 12.73 -14.12
C LEU A 39 -5.28 13.24 -13.75
N THR A 40 -6.29 12.37 -13.80
CA THR A 40 -7.68 12.76 -13.55
C THR A 40 -8.07 12.71 -12.10
N ILE A 41 -7.16 12.31 -11.21
CA ILE A 41 -7.43 12.23 -9.77
C ILE A 41 -6.69 13.34 -9.04
N PRO A 42 -7.13 13.67 -7.81
CA PRO A 42 -6.43 14.67 -7.01
C PRO A 42 -4.95 14.35 -6.86
N SER A 43 -4.12 15.37 -6.90
CA SER A 43 -2.65 15.19 -6.90
C SER A 43 -2.16 14.42 -5.68
N LYS A 44 -2.83 14.50 -4.54
CA LYS A 44 -2.40 13.78 -3.35
C LYS A 44 -2.45 12.26 -3.54
N TYR A 45 -3.31 11.77 -4.45
CA TYR A 45 -3.41 10.33 -4.70
C TYR A 45 -2.50 9.85 -5.82
N ARG A 46 -1.89 10.77 -6.56
CA ARG A 46 -0.96 10.38 -7.62
C ARG A 46 0.40 9.98 -7.06
N ASN A 47 0.68 10.39 -5.83
CA ASN A 47 1.95 10.10 -5.17
C ASN A 47 1.67 10.09 -3.66
N LEU A 48 1.02 9.02 -3.19
CA LEU A 48 0.53 8.93 -1.82
C LEU A 48 1.53 8.17 -0.96
N ARG A 49 2.26 8.91 -0.14
CA ARG A 49 3.25 8.33 0.77
C ARG A 49 2.61 8.03 2.11
N MET A 50 2.81 6.80 2.58
CA MET A 50 2.28 6.33 3.86
C MET A 50 3.44 5.79 4.68
N LYS A 51 3.86 6.54 5.70
CA LYS A 51 4.93 6.08 6.58
C LYS A 51 4.43 4.91 7.42
N TYR A 52 5.28 3.91 7.63
CA TYR A 52 4.88 2.77 8.47
C TYR A 52 4.45 3.24 9.85
N SER A 53 5.11 4.26 10.40
CA SER A 53 4.79 4.79 11.72
C SER A 53 3.42 5.48 11.78
N ASP A 54 2.87 5.85 10.63
CA ASP A 54 1.55 6.49 10.55
C ASP A 54 0.43 5.51 10.25
N ILE A 55 0.76 4.25 10.05
CA ILE A 55 -0.24 3.21 9.77
C ILE A 55 -0.67 2.57 11.08
N ALA A 56 -1.96 2.63 11.38
CA ALA A 56 -2.49 2.02 12.59
C ALA A 56 -2.53 0.49 12.43
N TYR A 57 -3.06 0.03 11.30
CA TYR A 57 -3.09 -1.40 10.98
C TYR A 57 -3.49 -1.58 9.52
N VAL A 58 -3.21 -2.76 9.01
CA VAL A 58 -3.71 -3.16 7.69
C VAL A 58 -4.56 -4.42 7.88
N TYR A 59 -5.52 -4.63 7.00
CA TYR A 59 -6.34 -5.81 7.12
C TYR A 59 -6.75 -6.37 5.76
N ARG A 60 -7.03 -7.67 5.78
CA ARG A 60 -7.46 -8.42 4.62
C ARG A 60 -8.86 -7.96 4.21
N ASP A 61 -9.02 -7.64 2.94
CA ASP A 61 -10.26 -7.11 2.43
C ASP A 61 -10.52 -7.65 1.03
N LYS A 62 -11.61 -7.25 0.44
CA LYS A 62 -11.98 -7.60 -0.93
C LYS A 62 -12.50 -6.37 -1.64
N ALA A 63 -12.23 -6.31 -2.94
CA ALA A 63 -12.86 -5.33 -3.81
C ALA A 63 -13.55 -6.14 -4.89
N ALA A 64 -14.87 -6.17 -4.87
CA ALA A 64 -15.64 -7.13 -5.63
C ALA A 64 -15.17 -8.53 -5.23
N ARG A 65 -14.56 -9.30 -6.13
CA ARG A 65 -14.04 -10.63 -5.80
C ARG A 65 -12.52 -10.65 -5.78
N LEU A 66 -11.89 -9.49 -5.84
CA LEU A 66 -10.44 -9.41 -5.94
C LEU A 66 -9.82 -9.28 -4.56
N PRO A 67 -8.63 -9.86 -4.37
CA PRO A 67 -7.95 -9.74 -3.09
C PRO A 67 -7.49 -8.32 -2.85
N ALA A 68 -7.86 -7.75 -1.71
CA ALA A 68 -7.54 -6.38 -1.38
C ALA A 68 -6.95 -6.28 0.01
N VAL A 69 -6.30 -5.16 0.27
CA VAL A 69 -5.82 -4.78 1.58
C VAL A 69 -6.35 -3.38 1.86
N SER A 70 -6.89 -3.19 3.06
CA SER A 70 -7.24 -1.86 3.53
C SER A 70 -6.17 -1.42 4.51
N ILE A 71 -5.69 -0.19 4.32
CA ILE A 71 -4.65 0.42 5.14
C ILE A 71 -5.31 1.50 5.96
N HIS A 72 -5.36 1.30 7.28
CA HIS A 72 -5.99 2.25 8.17
C HIS A 72 -4.91 3.11 8.82
N MET A 73 -4.98 4.41 8.56
CA MET A 73 -3.98 5.34 9.07
C MET A 73 -4.36 5.82 10.47
N LYS A 74 -3.36 6.18 11.25
CA LYS A 74 -3.61 6.73 12.60
C LYS A 74 -4.42 8.01 12.55
N SER A 75 -4.38 8.72 11.42
CA SER A 75 -5.18 9.93 11.21
C SER A 75 -6.67 9.63 11.02
N GLY A 76 -7.03 8.36 10.81
CA GLY A 76 -8.40 7.96 10.54
C GLY A 76 -8.71 7.70 9.09
N GLU A 77 -7.80 8.05 8.18
CA GLU A 77 -8.00 7.77 6.76
C GLU A 77 -7.85 6.28 6.50
N ASN A 78 -8.57 5.78 5.51
CA ASN A 78 -8.49 4.38 5.12
C ASN A 78 -8.33 4.30 3.61
N TYR A 79 -7.31 3.56 3.17
CA TYR A 79 -7.03 3.40 1.76
C TYR A 79 -7.09 1.93 1.39
N LYS A 80 -7.82 1.61 0.34
CA LYS A 80 -8.01 0.22 -0.08
C LYS A 80 -7.37 -0.01 -1.43
N PHE A 81 -6.57 -1.06 -1.53
CA PHE A 81 -5.86 -1.43 -2.75
C PHE A 81 -6.09 -2.89 -3.07
N VAL A 82 -6.33 -3.18 -4.36
CA VAL A 82 -6.32 -4.56 -4.84
C VAL A 82 -4.88 -4.93 -5.14
N PHE A 83 -4.45 -6.10 -4.65
CA PHE A 83 -3.10 -6.60 -4.88
C PHE A 83 -3.17 -7.79 -5.83
N PHE A 84 -2.36 -7.72 -6.88
CA PHE A 84 -2.32 -8.78 -7.89
C PHE A 84 -1.23 -9.77 -7.54
N LEU A 85 -1.64 -10.89 -6.90
CA LEU A 85 -0.80 -12.03 -6.54
C LEU A 85 0.24 -11.78 -5.44
N THR A 86 0.28 -10.60 -4.83
CA THR A 86 1.34 -10.26 -3.89
C THR A 86 0.84 -9.84 -2.52
N ARG A 87 -0.44 -10.08 -2.21
CA ARG A 87 -0.98 -9.67 -0.92
C ARG A 87 -0.26 -10.29 0.26
N LYS A 88 0.10 -11.57 0.14
CA LYS A 88 0.83 -12.25 1.21
C LYS A 88 2.19 -11.61 1.47
N LYS A 89 2.91 -11.30 0.40
CA LYS A 89 4.20 -10.62 0.53
C LYS A 89 4.05 -9.26 1.16
N PHE A 90 2.99 -8.55 0.83
CA PHE A 90 2.73 -7.24 1.41
C PHE A 90 2.49 -7.34 2.92
N PHE A 91 1.71 -8.33 3.35
CA PHE A 91 1.48 -8.54 4.78
C PHE A 91 2.77 -8.90 5.51
N GLU A 92 3.63 -9.71 4.88
CA GLU A 92 4.93 -10.05 5.47
C GLU A 92 5.79 -8.80 5.64
N LEU A 93 5.79 -7.92 4.64
CA LEU A 93 6.50 -6.66 4.74
C LEU A 93 5.96 -5.82 5.89
N MET A 94 4.63 -5.71 5.99
CA MET A 94 4.02 -4.91 7.05
C MET A 94 4.43 -5.44 8.43
N ARG A 95 4.39 -6.75 8.63
CA ARG A 95 4.82 -7.34 9.90
C ARG A 95 6.28 -7.05 10.19
N SER A 96 7.13 -7.11 9.16
CA SER A 96 8.56 -6.83 9.34
C SER A 96 8.83 -5.39 9.73
N LYS A 97 7.91 -4.49 9.41
CA LYS A 97 8.02 -3.07 9.76
C LYS A 97 7.29 -2.73 11.06
N GLY A 98 6.78 -3.74 11.75
CA GLY A 98 6.08 -3.52 13.00
C GLY A 98 4.65 -3.04 12.87
N VAL A 99 4.09 -3.09 11.66
CA VAL A 99 2.70 -2.69 11.43
C VAL A 99 1.80 -3.87 11.79
N THR A 100 0.72 -3.60 12.51
CA THR A 100 -0.26 -4.61 12.87
C THR A 100 -1.00 -5.09 11.62
N VAL A 101 -1.07 -6.39 11.45
CA VAL A 101 -1.80 -7.01 10.33
C VAL A 101 -2.96 -7.81 10.91
N ASN A 102 -4.18 -7.43 10.53
CA ASN A 102 -5.39 -8.16 10.90
C ASN A 102 -5.82 -8.98 9.69
N SER A 103 -5.69 -10.27 9.77
CA SER A 103 -6.00 -11.16 8.64
C SER A 103 -7.11 -12.15 8.95
#